data_7e3861785650a173f5a3703e01bef2ec
#
_entry.id   7e3861785650a173f5a3703e01bef2ec
#
_cell.length_a   1.000
_cell.length_b   1.000
_cell.length_c   1.000
_cell.angle_alpha   90.00
_cell.angle_beta   90.00
_cell.angle_gamma   90.00
#
_symmetry.space_group_name_H-M   'P 1'
#
loop_
_entity.id
_entity.type
_entity.pdbx_description
1 polymer ?
#
loop_
_entity_poly.entity_id
_entity_poly.type
_entity_poly.pdbx_seq_one_letter_code
_entity_poly.pdbx_strand_id
1 'polypeptide(L)'
;KMDCNDCHNRSAHAFELPGDALDVAFANAMLPRDIPFLKQRAMAALQASWTRDEAAAGIRGHLLQAYAAAGGIDAVLQPRLEQVAKDLGEIWLRNNWPERKLGWNSYPDLATHAGCFRCHDGEHATADGKGVVFGP
;
A
#
# COMPACT_ATOMS: atom_id res chain seq x y z
N LYS A 1 -27.40 -15.07 16.22
CA LYS A 1 -26.12 -15.00 16.94
C LYS A 1 -25.28 -14.00 16.14
N MET A 2 -25.06 -12.81 16.67
CA MET A 2 -24.21 -11.79 15.99
C MET A 2 -22.77 -12.28 15.99
N ASP A 3 -22.12 -12.18 14.82
CA ASP A 3 -20.70 -12.43 14.65
C ASP A 3 -19.93 -11.09 14.71
N CYS A 4 -18.62 -11.13 14.93
CA CYS A 4 -17.76 -9.95 14.94
C CYS A 4 -17.90 -9.11 13.65
N ASN A 5 -18.20 -9.77 12.53
CA ASN A 5 -18.41 -9.15 11.22
C ASN A 5 -19.71 -8.32 11.14
N ASP A 6 -20.69 -8.57 11.99
CA ASP A 6 -21.96 -7.82 11.99
C ASP A 6 -21.78 -6.39 12.55
N CYS A 7 -20.77 -6.20 13.41
CA CYS A 7 -20.46 -4.88 13.99
C CYS A 7 -19.13 -4.30 13.46
N HIS A 8 -18.19 -5.15 13.03
CA HIS A 8 -16.89 -4.76 12.51
C HIS A 8 -16.77 -5.14 11.03
N ASN A 9 -17.47 -4.41 10.18
CA ASN A 9 -17.51 -4.66 8.74
C ASN A 9 -16.20 -4.30 8.00
N ARG A 10 -15.12 -4.06 8.74
CA ARG A 10 -13.79 -3.85 8.17
C ARG A 10 -12.78 -4.69 8.94
N SER A 11 -11.90 -5.37 8.20
CA SER A 11 -10.74 -6.00 8.82
C SER A 11 -9.90 -4.93 9.55
N ALA A 12 -9.23 -5.30 10.63
CA ALA A 12 -8.23 -4.46 11.27
C ALA A 12 -7.09 -4.05 10.30
N HIS A 13 -6.98 -4.77 9.18
CA HIS A 13 -6.03 -4.56 8.09
C HIS A 13 -6.82 -4.20 6.82
N ALA A 14 -7.05 -2.91 6.59
CA ALA A 14 -7.66 -2.44 5.36
C ALA A 14 -6.59 -2.37 4.26
N PHE A 15 -6.68 -3.26 3.28
CA PHE A 15 -5.88 -3.19 2.06
C PHE A 15 -6.63 -2.32 1.06
N GLU A 16 -6.10 -1.13 0.82
CA GLU A 16 -6.71 -0.14 -0.08
C GLU A 16 -6.55 -0.58 -1.55
N LEU A 17 -7.37 -0.05 -2.43
CA LEU A 17 -7.04 -0.02 -3.85
C LEU A 17 -5.95 1.04 -4.10
N PRO A 18 -5.05 0.85 -5.08
CA PRO A 18 -3.98 1.84 -5.34
C PRO A 18 -4.54 3.22 -5.71
N GLY A 19 -5.69 3.27 -6.37
CA GLY A 19 -6.38 4.51 -6.69
C GLY A 19 -6.86 5.26 -5.46
N ASP A 20 -7.51 4.55 -4.54
CA ASP A 20 -8.03 5.12 -3.30
C ASP A 20 -6.90 5.61 -2.39
N ALA A 21 -5.82 4.81 -2.27
CA ALA A 21 -4.63 5.20 -1.52
C ALA A 21 -4.00 6.49 -2.06
N LEU A 22 -3.93 6.66 -3.39
CA LEU A 22 -3.46 7.88 -4.02
C LEU A 22 -4.41 9.06 -3.76
N ASP A 23 -5.73 8.85 -3.87
CA ASP A 23 -6.71 9.91 -3.63
C ASP A 23 -6.65 10.43 -2.20
N VAL A 24 -6.50 9.54 -1.23
CA VAL A 24 -6.27 9.90 0.18
C VAL A 24 -4.96 10.67 0.35
N ALA A 25 -3.86 10.22 -0.29
CA ALA A 25 -2.57 10.88 -0.22
C ALA A 25 -2.60 12.30 -0.82
N PHE A 26 -3.30 12.50 -1.93
CA PHE A 26 -3.53 13.83 -2.50
C PHE A 26 -4.46 14.70 -1.66
N ALA A 27 -5.51 14.13 -1.06
CA ALA A 27 -6.43 14.87 -0.21
C ALA A 27 -5.74 15.39 1.07
N ASN A 28 -4.83 14.60 1.62
CA ASN A 28 -4.07 14.95 2.82
C ASN A 28 -2.79 15.75 2.54
N ALA A 29 -2.59 16.23 1.29
CA ALA A 29 -1.42 16.97 0.86
C ALA A 29 -0.07 16.24 1.08
N MET A 30 -0.10 14.89 1.22
CA MET A 30 1.11 14.06 1.22
C MET A 30 1.77 14.09 -0.16
N LEU A 31 0.97 14.01 -1.23
CA LEU A 31 1.46 14.12 -2.60
C LEU A 31 1.13 15.50 -3.19
N PRO A 32 2.09 16.17 -3.86
CA PRO A 32 1.90 17.47 -4.46
C PRO A 32 1.00 17.39 -5.71
N ARG A 33 0.05 18.33 -5.84
CA ARG A 33 -0.91 18.36 -6.96
C ARG A 33 -0.39 19.10 -8.19
N ASP A 34 0.67 19.87 -8.04
CA ASP A 34 1.24 20.73 -9.08
C ASP A 34 2.30 20.03 -9.94
N ILE A 35 2.67 18.81 -9.64
CA ILE A 35 3.55 18.01 -10.51
C ILE A 35 2.70 17.37 -11.64
N PRO A 36 2.99 17.71 -12.91
CA PRO A 36 2.19 17.23 -14.03
C PRO A 36 2.16 15.70 -14.14
N PHE A 37 0.98 15.14 -14.38
CA PHE A 37 0.76 13.70 -14.57
C PHE A 37 1.18 12.81 -13.38
N LEU A 38 1.36 13.39 -12.18
CA LEU A 38 1.86 12.63 -11.02
C LEU A 38 0.96 11.45 -10.67
N LYS A 39 -0.37 11.64 -10.61
CA LYS A 39 -1.30 10.55 -10.27
C LYS A 39 -1.17 9.37 -11.24
N GLN A 40 -1.07 9.63 -12.54
CA GLN A 40 -0.95 8.59 -13.56
C GLN A 40 0.36 7.80 -13.41
N ARG A 41 1.48 8.50 -13.21
CA ARG A 41 2.80 7.87 -13.07
C ARG A 41 2.97 7.15 -11.74
N ALA A 42 2.43 7.71 -10.66
CA ALA A 42 2.36 7.07 -9.36
C ALA A 42 1.53 5.78 -9.43
N MET A 43 0.37 5.80 -10.10
CA MET A 43 -0.45 4.61 -10.31
C MET A 43 0.34 3.50 -11.01
N ALA A 44 1.04 3.82 -12.10
CA ALA A 44 1.85 2.85 -12.82
C ALA A 44 2.96 2.24 -11.95
N ALA A 45 3.63 3.08 -11.13
CA ALA A 45 4.66 2.63 -10.21
C ALA A 45 4.11 1.71 -9.09
N LEU A 46 2.93 2.03 -8.55
CA LEU A 46 2.29 1.22 -7.49
C LEU A 46 1.74 -0.11 -8.00
N GLN A 47 1.30 -0.17 -9.27
CA GLN A 47 0.75 -1.38 -9.88
C GLN A 47 1.81 -2.33 -10.43
N ALA A 48 3.06 -1.91 -10.53
CA ALA A 48 4.15 -2.79 -10.92
C ALA A 48 4.43 -3.85 -9.85
N SER A 49 4.97 -4.98 -10.28
CA SER A 49 5.27 -6.10 -9.39
C SER A 49 6.60 -5.89 -8.68
N TRP A 50 6.57 -5.83 -7.38
CA TRP A 50 7.75 -5.67 -6.51
C TRP A 50 7.75 -6.75 -5.43
N THR A 51 8.94 -7.17 -5.01
CA THR A 51 9.11 -7.77 -3.68
C THR A 51 9.18 -6.65 -2.63
N ARG A 52 9.02 -6.98 -1.34
CA ARG A 52 9.09 -5.96 -0.29
C ARG A 52 10.44 -5.28 -0.20
N ASP A 53 11.52 -6.02 -0.45
CA ASP A 53 12.89 -5.49 -0.41
C ASP A 53 13.19 -4.58 -1.61
N GLU A 54 12.56 -4.84 -2.76
CA GLU A 54 12.76 -4.07 -3.98
C GLU A 54 11.81 -2.88 -4.13
N ALA A 55 10.68 -2.88 -3.44
CA ALA A 55 9.58 -1.95 -3.68
C ALA A 55 10.01 -0.48 -3.61
N ALA A 56 10.74 -0.09 -2.58
CA ALA A 56 11.16 1.32 -2.43
C ALA A 56 12.07 1.77 -3.58
N ALA A 57 13.07 0.96 -3.94
CA ALA A 57 14.01 1.27 -5.01
C ALA A 57 13.33 1.16 -6.39
N GLY A 58 12.49 0.15 -6.58
CA GLY A 58 11.77 -0.09 -7.84
C GLY A 58 10.76 1.03 -8.14
N ILE A 59 9.94 1.42 -7.16
CA ILE A 59 8.98 2.53 -7.30
C ILE A 59 9.70 3.84 -7.60
N ARG A 60 10.80 4.12 -6.88
CA ARG A 60 11.64 5.27 -7.14
C ARG A 60 12.17 5.27 -8.57
N GLY A 61 12.81 4.18 -8.98
CA GLY A 61 13.37 4.04 -10.34
C GLY A 61 12.31 4.22 -11.42
N HIS A 62 11.16 3.57 -11.27
CA HIS A 62 10.04 3.65 -12.20
C HIS A 62 9.54 5.10 -12.34
N LEU A 63 9.33 5.80 -11.21
CA LEU A 63 8.87 7.19 -11.20
C LEU A 63 9.88 8.11 -11.89
N LEU A 64 11.15 8.06 -11.51
CA LEU A 64 12.19 8.92 -12.09
C LEU A 64 12.38 8.65 -13.58
N GLN A 65 12.37 7.38 -14.00
CA GLN A 65 12.46 7.02 -15.42
C GLN A 65 11.29 7.60 -16.24
N ALA A 66 10.06 7.53 -15.70
CA ALA A 66 8.88 8.07 -16.38
C ALA A 66 8.95 9.59 -16.58
N TYR A 67 9.55 10.32 -15.63
CA TYR A 67 9.76 11.78 -15.79
C TYR A 67 10.95 12.10 -16.69
N ALA A 68 12.05 11.37 -16.58
CA ALA A 68 13.21 11.55 -17.46
C ALA A 68 12.84 11.35 -18.93
N ALA A 69 12.04 10.34 -19.23
CA ALA A 69 11.57 10.04 -20.59
C ALA A 69 10.60 11.09 -21.14
N ALA A 70 9.90 11.85 -20.29
CA ALA A 70 8.85 12.79 -20.71
C ALA A 70 9.30 14.24 -20.85
N GLY A 71 10.55 14.56 -20.66
CA GLY A 71 11.06 15.93 -20.79
C GLY A 71 12.22 16.25 -19.86
N GLY A 72 12.64 15.27 -19.07
CA GLY A 72 13.75 15.40 -18.15
C GLY A 72 13.34 15.80 -16.73
N ILE A 73 14.30 15.77 -15.85
CA ILE A 73 14.16 16.12 -14.44
C ILE A 73 15.17 17.25 -14.16
N ASP A 74 14.68 18.42 -13.82
CA ASP A 74 15.53 19.54 -13.41
C ASP A 74 15.88 19.47 -11.91
N ALA A 75 16.74 20.38 -11.50
CA ALA A 75 17.24 20.45 -10.11
C ALA A 75 16.14 20.79 -9.07
N VAL A 76 15.01 21.38 -9.51
CA VAL A 76 13.88 21.71 -8.63
C VAL A 76 12.93 20.52 -8.50
N LEU A 77 12.69 19.82 -9.60
CA LEU A 77 11.77 18.69 -9.63
C LEU A 77 12.37 17.45 -8.97
N GLN A 78 13.68 17.23 -9.11
CA GLN A 78 14.32 16.01 -8.61
C GLN A 78 14.09 15.76 -7.12
N PRO A 79 14.38 16.67 -6.17
CA PRO A 79 14.18 16.41 -4.75
C PRO A 79 12.70 16.21 -4.41
N ARG A 80 11.78 16.81 -5.16
CA ARG A 80 10.33 16.61 -4.99
C ARG A 80 9.91 15.22 -5.41
N LEU A 81 10.43 14.71 -6.52
CA LEU A 81 10.17 13.34 -6.99
C LEU A 81 10.77 12.29 -6.04
N GLU A 82 11.91 12.57 -5.42
CA GLU A 82 12.50 11.70 -4.40
C GLU A 82 11.60 11.59 -3.17
N GLN A 83 11.03 12.71 -2.71
CA GLN A 83 10.06 12.67 -1.60
C GLN A 83 8.79 11.91 -2.00
N VAL A 84 8.24 12.19 -3.17
CA VAL A 84 7.09 11.45 -3.71
C VAL A 84 7.37 9.95 -3.79
N ALA A 85 8.54 9.56 -4.27
CA ALA A 85 8.91 8.15 -4.37
C ALA A 85 8.96 7.46 -3.00
N LYS A 86 9.46 8.15 -1.98
CA LYS A 86 9.45 7.68 -0.59
C LYS A 86 8.01 7.46 -0.10
N ASP A 87 7.14 8.46 -0.27
CA ASP A 87 5.75 8.40 0.16
C ASP A 87 4.98 7.28 -0.55
N LEU A 88 5.23 7.08 -1.86
CA LEU A 88 4.67 5.96 -2.63
C LEU A 88 5.17 4.61 -2.13
N GLY A 89 6.44 4.52 -1.76
CA GLY A 89 7.01 3.31 -1.16
C GLY A 89 6.32 2.94 0.16
N GLU A 90 6.05 3.91 1.02
CA GLU A 90 5.31 3.72 2.27
C GLU A 90 3.86 3.29 2.01
N ILE A 91 3.19 3.91 1.03
CA ILE A 91 1.84 3.51 0.59
C ILE A 91 1.84 2.06 0.10
N TRP A 92 2.81 1.68 -0.71
CA TRP A 92 2.90 0.32 -1.24
C TRP A 92 3.17 -0.70 -0.12
N LEU A 93 4.12 -0.43 0.77
CA LEU A 93 4.54 -1.34 1.84
C LEU A 93 3.44 -1.61 2.87
N ARG A 94 2.54 -0.65 3.13
CA ARG A 94 1.41 -0.88 4.04
C ARG A 94 0.29 -1.72 3.41
N ASN A 95 0.25 -1.84 2.08
CA ASN A 95 -0.82 -2.54 1.36
C ASN A 95 -0.37 -3.86 0.72
N ASN A 96 0.92 -4.19 0.70
CA ASN A 96 1.39 -5.36 -0.03
C ASN A 96 2.35 -6.24 0.76
N TRP A 97 2.05 -7.53 0.80
CA TRP A 97 2.88 -8.63 1.33
C TRP A 97 2.88 -9.78 0.31
N PRO A 98 3.64 -9.68 -0.79
CA PRO A 98 3.62 -10.67 -1.87
C PRO A 98 3.94 -12.09 -1.41
N GLU A 99 4.86 -12.23 -0.46
CA GLU A 99 5.26 -13.50 0.15
C GLU A 99 4.09 -14.21 0.88
N ARG A 100 3.09 -13.43 1.31
CA ARG A 100 1.85 -13.93 1.94
C ARG A 100 0.66 -13.93 0.99
N LYS A 101 0.89 -13.63 -0.28
CA LYS A 101 -0.15 -13.46 -1.31
C LYS A 101 -1.21 -12.41 -0.90
N LEU A 102 -0.79 -11.38 -0.17
CA LEU A 102 -1.60 -10.24 0.21
C LEU A 102 -1.16 -9.01 -0.59
N GLY A 103 -2.11 -8.24 -1.03
CA GLY A 103 -1.85 -7.02 -1.80
C GLY A 103 -3.08 -6.15 -1.89
N TRP A 104 -3.06 -5.25 -2.84
CA TRP A 104 -4.15 -4.31 -3.10
C TRP A 104 -5.51 -5.00 -3.08
N ASN A 105 -6.44 -4.41 -2.33
CA ASN A 105 -7.81 -4.90 -2.20
C ASN A 105 -7.92 -6.36 -1.71
N SER A 106 -6.94 -6.88 -1.01
CA SER A 106 -7.10 -8.15 -0.30
C SER A 106 -8.18 -8.00 0.76
N TYR A 107 -9.13 -8.92 0.79
CA TYR A 107 -10.27 -8.89 1.70
C TYR A 107 -11.13 -7.61 1.58
N PRO A 108 -11.70 -7.31 0.39
CA PRO A 108 -12.46 -6.08 0.14
C PRO A 108 -13.73 -5.98 0.99
N ASP A 109 -14.31 -7.12 1.35
CA ASP A 109 -15.39 -7.23 2.33
C ASP A 109 -15.17 -8.44 3.24
N LEU A 110 -15.75 -8.39 4.42
CA LEU A 110 -15.69 -9.48 5.40
C LEU A 110 -16.87 -10.45 5.30
N ALA A 111 -17.86 -10.17 4.46
CA ALA A 111 -19.06 -11.00 4.31
C ALA A 111 -18.73 -12.40 3.78
N THR A 112 -17.66 -12.50 2.98
CA THR A 112 -17.17 -13.76 2.40
C THR A 112 -15.92 -14.31 3.11
N HIS A 113 -15.37 -13.57 4.07
CA HIS A 113 -14.18 -13.96 4.81
C HIS A 113 -14.58 -14.81 6.02
N ALA A 114 -13.88 -15.91 6.25
CA ALA A 114 -14.17 -16.88 7.32
C ALA A 114 -13.91 -16.35 8.76
N GLY A 115 -13.98 -15.03 8.96
CA GLY A 115 -13.84 -14.37 10.24
C GLY A 115 -12.39 -14.16 10.68
N CYS A 116 -12.23 -13.44 11.78
CA CYS A 116 -10.94 -13.06 12.35
C CYS A 116 -10.07 -14.27 12.72
N PHE A 117 -10.69 -15.39 13.04
CA PHE A 117 -10.01 -16.63 13.45
C PHE A 117 -9.20 -17.32 12.36
N ARG A 118 -9.35 -16.93 11.09
CA ARG A 118 -8.51 -17.48 10.02
C ARG A 118 -7.05 -17.03 10.11
N CYS A 119 -6.82 -15.85 10.68
CA CYS A 119 -5.47 -15.30 10.88
C CYS A 119 -5.10 -15.21 12.37
N HIS A 120 -6.09 -15.34 13.26
CA HIS A 120 -5.95 -15.26 14.71
C HIS A 120 -6.41 -16.57 15.35
N ASP A 121 -5.90 -17.70 14.84
CA ASP A 121 -6.22 -19.04 15.32
C ASP A 121 -5.32 -19.51 16.49
N GLY A 122 -4.36 -18.68 16.89
CA GLY A 122 -3.36 -19.00 17.90
C GLY A 122 -2.18 -19.83 17.39
N GLU A 123 -2.26 -20.32 16.15
CA GLU A 123 -1.17 -21.09 15.52
C GLU A 123 -0.22 -20.17 14.72
N HIS A 124 -0.66 -18.96 14.38
CA HIS A 124 0.17 -17.97 13.72
C HIS A 124 1.01 -17.21 14.74
N ALA A 125 2.32 -17.14 14.51
CA ALA A 125 3.26 -16.41 15.35
C ALA A 125 3.77 -15.14 14.62
N THR A 126 4.00 -14.10 15.41
CA THR A 126 4.76 -12.92 14.97
C THR A 126 6.23 -13.28 14.75
N ALA A 127 7.01 -12.41 14.09
CA ALA A 127 8.43 -12.65 13.81
C ALA A 127 9.29 -12.87 15.09
N ASP A 128 8.81 -12.40 16.26
CA ASP A 128 9.40 -12.60 17.57
C ASP A 128 8.86 -13.88 18.29
N GLY A 129 8.09 -14.71 17.59
CA GLY A 129 7.60 -16.00 18.08
C GLY A 129 6.40 -15.94 19.03
N LYS A 130 5.78 -14.76 19.19
CA LYS A 130 4.56 -14.63 19.99
C LYS A 130 3.34 -15.01 19.15
N GLY A 131 2.49 -15.87 19.69
CA GLY A 131 1.22 -16.21 19.08
C GLY A 131 0.33 -14.97 18.95
N VAL A 132 -0.33 -14.82 17.79
CA VAL A 132 -1.32 -13.77 17.58
C VAL A 132 -2.61 -14.23 18.24
N VAL A 133 -2.81 -13.86 19.51
CA VAL A 133 -4.01 -14.21 20.27
C VAL A 133 -4.96 -13.02 20.28
N PHE A 134 -6.27 -13.27 20.18
CA PHE A 134 -7.26 -12.29 20.56
C PHE A 134 -7.11 -12.01 22.05
N GLY A 135 -6.82 -10.76 22.39
CA GLY A 135 -7.03 -10.29 23.74
C GLY A 135 -8.52 -10.31 24.11
N PRO A 136 -8.83 -10.41 25.40
CA PRO A 136 -10.21 -10.33 25.88
C PRO A 136 -10.87 -9.00 25.55
#